data_33fed704855a252c0a1312ace6d379e3
#
_entry.id   33fed704855a252c0a1312ace6d379e3
#
_cell.length_a   1.000
_cell.length_b   1.000
_cell.length_c   1.000
_cell.angle_alpha   90.00
_cell.angle_beta   90.00
_cell.angle_gamma   90.00
#
_symmetry.space_group_name_H-M   'P 1'
#
loop_
_entity.id
_entity.type
_entity.pdbx_description
1 polymer ?
#
loop_
_entity_poly.entity_id
_entity_poly.type
_entity_poly.pdbx_seq_one_letter_code
_entity_poly.pdbx_strand_id
1 'polypeptide(L)'
;MSPRLLLTLLLLAPALAGCRYNFVPLIPPQIEVELPARITEASLRRAGQELELRARVEGRFEPGYLEVVWFDGSRELGRDSVYLDAAQREARFTLAAPAQGAYRAALSFGGTVLRQVELYEVRP
;
A
#
# COMPACT_ATOMS: atom_id res chain seq x y z
N MET A 1 11.32 59.67 40.64
CA MET A 1 11.66 58.45 39.89
C MET A 1 13.14 58.40 39.61
N SER A 2 13.81 57.39 40.07
CA SER A 2 15.24 57.29 39.81
C SER A 2 15.46 56.85 38.37
N PRO A 3 16.40 57.43 37.63
CA PRO A 3 16.66 57.04 36.25
C PRO A 3 17.13 55.61 36.09
N ARG A 4 17.49 54.97 37.19
CA ARG A 4 17.86 53.51 37.19
C ARG A 4 16.69 52.59 36.97
N LEU A 5 15.49 52.93 37.39
CA LEU A 5 14.27 52.14 37.16
C LEU A 5 13.82 52.18 35.69
N LEU A 6 13.98 53.31 35.05
CA LEU A 6 13.69 53.49 33.63
C LEU A 6 14.65 52.69 32.75
N LEU A 7 15.92 52.59 33.14
CA LEU A 7 16.92 51.81 32.43
C LEU A 7 16.65 50.31 32.54
N THR A 8 16.19 49.84 33.71
CA THR A 8 15.86 48.43 33.95
C THR A 8 14.62 48.01 33.16
N LEU A 9 13.64 48.91 33.05
CA LEU A 9 12.44 48.65 32.23
C LEU A 9 12.75 48.61 30.73
N LEU A 10 13.67 49.43 30.26
CA LEU A 10 14.11 49.43 28.87
C LEU A 10 14.90 48.16 28.50
N LEU A 11 15.65 47.61 29.44
CA LEU A 11 16.40 46.35 29.24
C LEU A 11 15.49 45.10 29.26
N LEU A 12 14.36 45.13 29.97
CA LEU A 12 13.39 44.03 30.00
C LEU A 12 12.52 43.99 28.75
N ALA A 13 12.23 45.10 28.12
CA ALA A 13 11.39 45.16 26.93
C ALA A 13 11.97 44.38 25.72
N PRO A 14 13.27 44.47 25.38
CA PRO A 14 13.83 43.67 24.30
C PRO A 14 13.91 42.16 24.63
N ALA A 15 14.02 41.77 25.90
CA ALA A 15 14.01 40.37 26.29
C ALA A 15 12.65 39.73 26.09
N LEU A 16 11.57 40.47 26.30
CA LEU A 16 10.19 39.98 26.02
C LEU A 16 9.89 39.94 24.53
N ALA A 17 10.47 40.81 23.74
CA ALA A 17 10.32 40.79 22.28
C ALA A 17 11.12 39.65 21.64
N GLY A 18 12.23 39.19 22.25
CA GLY A 18 13.02 38.06 21.82
C GLY A 18 12.33 36.69 22.05
N CYS A 19 11.32 36.68 22.90
CA CYS A 19 10.51 35.45 23.12
C CYS A 19 9.35 35.29 22.12
N ARG A 20 9.21 36.19 21.17
CA ARG A 20 8.30 36.01 20.06
C ARG A 20 8.93 35.02 19.10
N TYR A 21 8.63 33.77 19.34
CA TYR A 21 8.80 32.76 18.32
C TYR A 21 7.89 33.10 17.14
N ASN A 22 8.48 33.47 16.03
CA ASN A 22 7.84 33.30 14.77
C ASN A 22 7.73 31.77 14.54
N PHE A 23 6.68 31.19 15.06
CA PHE A 23 6.33 29.83 14.75
C PHE A 23 5.89 29.86 13.29
N VAL A 24 6.82 29.68 12.39
CA VAL A 24 6.48 29.23 11.05
C VAL A 24 6.18 27.74 11.21
N PRO A 25 4.91 27.31 11.10
CA PRO A 25 4.64 25.90 11.05
C PRO A 25 5.45 25.37 9.87
N LEU A 26 6.44 24.56 10.17
CA LEU A 26 7.04 23.70 9.18
C LEU A 26 5.93 22.76 8.74
N ILE A 27 5.15 23.21 7.78
CA ILE A 27 4.36 22.31 6.99
C ILE A 27 5.40 21.51 6.21
N PRO A 28 5.57 20.21 6.52
CA PRO A 28 6.44 19.41 5.68
C PRO A 28 5.94 19.60 4.25
N PRO A 29 6.82 19.84 3.28
CA PRO A 29 6.42 19.88 1.90
C PRO A 29 5.58 18.64 1.68
N GLN A 30 4.39 18.81 1.14
CA GLN A 30 3.58 17.68 0.72
C GLN A 30 4.42 16.96 -0.33
N ILE A 31 5.19 16.01 0.15
CA ILE A 31 5.74 15.00 -0.72
C ILE A 31 4.50 14.28 -1.22
N GLU A 32 4.17 14.49 -2.48
CA GLU A 32 3.28 13.56 -3.15
C GLU A 32 3.94 12.20 -3.04
N VAL A 33 3.53 11.47 -2.03
CA VAL A 33 3.88 10.06 -1.93
C VAL A 33 3.15 9.42 -3.10
N GLU A 34 3.86 9.23 -4.19
CA GLU A 34 3.39 8.36 -5.25
C GLU A 34 3.14 7.02 -4.60
N LEU A 35 1.87 6.70 -4.42
CA LEU A 35 1.49 5.42 -3.87
C LEU A 35 2.12 4.33 -4.73
N PRO A 36 2.87 3.40 -4.12
CA PRO A 36 3.41 2.27 -4.85
C PRO A 36 2.28 1.51 -5.56
N ALA A 37 2.65 0.62 -6.43
CA ALA A 37 1.71 -0.25 -7.12
C ALA A 37 0.65 -0.80 -6.15
N ARG A 38 -0.60 -0.73 -6.54
CA ARG A 38 -1.73 -1.24 -5.76
C ARG A 38 -2.62 -2.07 -6.66
N ILE A 39 -3.27 -3.04 -6.08
CA ILE A 39 -4.25 -3.85 -6.78
C ILE A 39 -5.64 -3.31 -6.44
N THR A 40 -6.29 -2.68 -7.40
CA THR A 40 -7.62 -2.07 -7.24
C THR A 40 -8.73 -3.05 -7.54
N GLU A 41 -8.49 -3.96 -8.46
CA GLU A 41 -9.43 -5.00 -8.84
C GLU A 41 -8.76 -6.35 -8.75
N ALA A 42 -9.34 -7.25 -7.99
CA ALA A 42 -8.93 -8.65 -7.94
C ALA A 42 -10.16 -9.51 -7.69
N SER A 43 -10.30 -10.56 -8.48
CA SER A 43 -11.41 -11.51 -8.36
C SER A 43 -10.89 -12.92 -8.47
N LEU A 44 -11.34 -13.77 -7.55
CA LEU A 44 -11.08 -15.19 -7.55
C LEU A 44 -12.40 -15.94 -7.70
N ARG A 45 -12.50 -16.75 -8.74
CA ARG A 45 -13.71 -17.50 -9.02
C ARG A 45 -13.40 -18.91 -9.50
N ARG A 46 -14.38 -19.78 -9.37
CA ARG A 46 -14.32 -21.10 -9.97
C ARG A 46 -14.79 -21.07 -11.41
N ALA A 47 -14.02 -21.70 -12.28
CA ALA A 47 -14.36 -21.93 -13.68
C ALA A 47 -14.19 -23.42 -13.97
N GLY A 48 -15.26 -24.21 -13.79
CA GLY A 48 -15.21 -25.67 -13.93
C GLY A 48 -14.32 -26.31 -12.86
N GLN A 49 -13.28 -27.03 -13.29
CA GLN A 49 -12.32 -27.66 -12.40
C GLN A 49 -11.10 -26.79 -12.09
N GLU A 50 -11.14 -25.55 -12.52
CA GLU A 50 -10.05 -24.59 -12.31
C GLU A 50 -10.51 -23.41 -11.48
N LEU A 51 -9.58 -22.79 -10.82
CA LEU A 51 -9.74 -21.46 -10.24
C LEU A 51 -9.15 -20.42 -11.20
N GLU A 52 -9.84 -19.32 -11.36
CA GLU A 52 -9.40 -18.20 -12.17
C GLU A 52 -9.26 -16.97 -11.30
N LEU A 53 -8.07 -16.39 -11.31
CA LEU A 53 -7.75 -15.15 -10.65
C LEU A 53 -7.49 -14.09 -11.69
N ARG A 54 -8.18 -12.97 -11.59
CA ARG A 54 -7.90 -11.76 -12.36
C ARG A 54 -7.52 -10.64 -11.43
N ALA A 55 -6.49 -9.90 -11.80
CA ALA A 55 -6.01 -8.76 -11.04
C ALA A 55 -5.59 -7.63 -11.96
N ARG A 56 -5.82 -6.40 -11.49
CA ARG A 56 -5.36 -5.20 -12.17
C ARG A 56 -4.49 -4.39 -11.23
N VAL A 57 -3.30 -4.04 -11.70
CA VAL A 57 -2.35 -3.22 -10.97
C VAL A 57 -2.44 -1.77 -11.46
N GLU A 58 -2.63 -0.86 -10.53
CA GLU A 58 -2.69 0.58 -10.80
C GLU A 58 -1.60 1.32 -10.04
N GLY A 59 -1.47 2.60 -10.35
CA GLY A 59 -0.43 3.45 -9.81
C GLY A 59 0.78 3.51 -10.74
N ARG A 60 1.84 4.12 -10.24
CA ARG A 60 3.14 4.13 -10.91
C ARG A 60 3.99 3.02 -10.34
N PHE A 61 4.46 2.14 -11.20
CA PHE A 61 5.32 1.05 -10.82
C PHE A 61 6.38 0.79 -11.89
N GLU A 62 7.52 0.32 -11.46
CA GLU A 62 8.55 -0.20 -12.34
C GLU A 62 8.06 -1.50 -12.97
N PRO A 63 8.33 -1.75 -14.27
CA PRO A 63 8.01 -3.02 -14.89
C PRO A 63 8.58 -4.20 -14.10
N GLY A 64 7.80 -5.24 -13.95
CA GLY A 64 8.19 -6.41 -13.16
C GLY A 64 7.14 -7.50 -13.18
N TYR A 65 7.31 -8.47 -12.31
CA TYR A 65 6.44 -9.62 -12.22
C TYR A 65 5.44 -9.49 -11.08
N LEU A 66 4.16 -9.66 -11.43
CA LEU A 66 3.12 -9.94 -10.44
C LEU A 66 3.14 -11.43 -10.14
N GLU A 67 3.39 -11.78 -8.90
CA GLU A 67 3.45 -13.16 -8.44
C GLU A 67 2.18 -13.52 -7.68
N VAL A 68 1.67 -14.72 -7.91
CA VAL A 68 0.60 -15.32 -7.13
C VAL A 68 1.13 -16.55 -6.40
N VAL A 69 0.75 -16.66 -5.13
CA VAL A 69 0.93 -17.89 -4.34
C VAL A 69 -0.44 -18.40 -3.96
N TRP A 70 -0.73 -19.66 -4.30
CA TRP A 70 -2.01 -20.30 -4.09
C TRP A 70 -1.98 -21.17 -2.83
N PHE A 71 -3.04 -21.07 -2.04
CA PHE A 71 -3.20 -21.87 -0.82
C PHE A 71 -4.57 -22.54 -0.77
N ASP A 72 -4.61 -23.72 -0.19
CA ASP A 72 -5.82 -24.36 0.33
C ASP A 72 -5.64 -24.48 1.85
N GLY A 73 -6.39 -23.68 2.61
CA GLY A 73 -6.11 -23.51 4.02
C GLY A 73 -4.69 -22.99 4.24
N SER A 74 -3.87 -23.73 4.96
CA SER A 74 -2.46 -23.39 5.20
C SER A 74 -1.50 -24.03 4.19
N ARG A 75 -1.99 -24.88 3.31
CA ARG A 75 -1.17 -25.63 2.37
C ARG A 75 -0.95 -24.83 1.09
N GLU A 76 0.30 -24.60 0.73
CA GLU A 76 0.65 -23.99 -0.55
C GLU A 76 0.41 -25.00 -1.70
N LEU A 77 -0.33 -24.55 -2.71
CA LEU A 77 -0.67 -25.35 -3.88
C LEU A 77 0.24 -25.09 -5.06
N GLY A 78 0.75 -23.87 -5.19
CA GLY A 78 1.58 -23.50 -6.31
C GLY A 78 1.84 -22.01 -6.40
N ARG A 79 2.69 -21.65 -7.35
CA ARG A 79 3.09 -20.26 -7.63
C ARG A 79 3.08 -20.02 -9.13
N ASP A 80 2.82 -18.79 -9.51
CA ASP A 80 2.92 -18.35 -10.89
C ASP A 80 3.25 -16.87 -10.93
N SER A 81 3.71 -16.37 -12.07
CA SER A 81 4.03 -14.97 -12.25
C SER A 81 3.72 -14.50 -13.66
N VAL A 82 3.33 -13.23 -13.77
CA VAL A 82 3.06 -12.57 -15.06
C VAL A 82 3.78 -11.23 -15.06
N TYR A 83 4.48 -10.95 -16.16
CA TYR A 83 5.16 -9.68 -16.36
C TYR A 83 4.15 -8.56 -16.64
N LEU A 84 4.28 -7.46 -15.90
CA LEU A 84 3.45 -6.28 -16.06
C LEU A 84 4.30 -5.04 -16.31
N ASP A 85 3.75 -4.13 -17.08
CA ASP A 85 4.31 -2.81 -17.36
C ASP A 85 3.18 -1.78 -17.52
N ALA A 86 3.54 -0.56 -17.93
CA ALA A 86 2.56 0.51 -18.11
C ALA A 86 1.51 0.20 -19.19
N ALA A 87 1.84 -0.65 -20.15
CA ALA A 87 0.94 -1.05 -21.23
C ALA A 87 0.10 -2.29 -20.86
N GLN A 88 0.65 -3.19 -20.03
CA GLN A 88 -0.01 -4.42 -19.59
C GLN A 88 -0.17 -4.40 -18.08
N ARG A 89 -1.35 -4.01 -17.62
CA ARG A 89 -1.65 -3.82 -16.19
C ARG A 89 -2.53 -4.93 -15.61
N GLU A 90 -3.03 -5.81 -16.44
CA GLU A 90 -3.90 -6.90 -16.04
C GLU A 90 -3.18 -8.24 -16.09
N ALA A 91 -3.46 -9.06 -15.10
CA ALA A 91 -2.96 -10.42 -15.03
C ALA A 91 -4.11 -11.39 -14.84
N ARG A 92 -3.97 -12.56 -15.44
CA ARG A 92 -4.89 -13.68 -15.29
C ARG A 92 -4.08 -14.91 -14.92
N PHE A 93 -4.49 -15.55 -13.85
CA PHE A 93 -3.88 -16.79 -13.39
C PHE A 93 -4.94 -17.88 -13.31
N THR A 94 -4.54 -19.09 -13.60
CA THR A 94 -5.41 -20.26 -13.46
C THR A 94 -4.70 -21.33 -12.64
N LEU A 95 -5.48 -22.07 -11.86
CA LEU A 95 -4.99 -23.18 -11.06
C LEU A 95 -5.96 -24.35 -11.18
N ALA A 96 -5.45 -25.53 -11.52
CA ALA A 96 -6.25 -26.75 -11.47
C ALA A 96 -6.56 -27.09 -10.01
N ALA A 97 -7.83 -27.05 -9.65
CA ALA A 97 -8.30 -27.31 -8.29
C ALA A 97 -9.71 -27.91 -8.35
N PRO A 98 -9.83 -29.21 -8.69
CA PRO A 98 -11.14 -29.84 -8.89
C PRO A 98 -11.97 -29.97 -7.61
N ALA A 99 -11.31 -30.03 -6.44
CA ALA A 99 -12.00 -30.17 -5.16
C ALA A 99 -12.49 -28.82 -4.65
N GLN A 100 -13.64 -28.83 -3.97
CA GLN A 100 -14.09 -27.68 -3.19
C GLN A 100 -13.17 -27.46 -1.99
N GLY A 101 -12.90 -26.22 -1.64
CA GLY A 101 -12.01 -25.91 -0.54
C GLY A 101 -12.06 -24.47 -0.08
N ALA A 102 -11.15 -24.13 0.81
CA ALA A 102 -10.93 -22.80 1.30
C ALA A 102 -9.68 -22.21 0.61
N TYR A 103 -9.88 -21.68 -0.57
CA TYR A 103 -8.78 -21.20 -1.41
C TYR A 103 -8.43 -19.77 -1.13
N ARG A 104 -7.14 -19.48 -1.17
CA ARG A 104 -6.58 -18.15 -1.00
C ARG A 104 -5.47 -17.94 -2.02
N ALA A 105 -5.44 -16.75 -2.59
CA ALA A 105 -4.38 -16.30 -3.48
C ALA A 105 -3.74 -15.04 -2.91
N ALA A 106 -2.43 -15.08 -2.70
CA ALA A 106 -1.65 -13.94 -2.26
C ALA A 106 -0.91 -13.36 -3.46
N LEU A 107 -1.17 -12.08 -3.74
CA LEU A 107 -0.58 -11.36 -4.86
C LEU A 107 0.52 -10.45 -4.35
N SER A 108 1.71 -10.58 -4.93
CA SER A 108 2.86 -9.74 -4.61
C SER A 108 3.48 -9.14 -5.86
N PHE A 109 4.02 -7.94 -5.70
CA PHE A 109 4.73 -7.24 -6.76
C PHE A 109 6.00 -6.62 -6.17
N GLY A 110 7.13 -6.86 -6.82
CA GLY A 110 8.41 -6.38 -6.31
C GLY A 110 8.76 -6.88 -4.91
N GLY A 111 8.31 -8.09 -4.54
CA GLY A 111 8.58 -8.68 -3.24
C GLY A 111 7.63 -8.24 -2.12
N THR A 112 6.66 -7.37 -2.41
CA THR A 112 5.68 -6.88 -1.43
C THR A 112 4.31 -7.48 -1.72
N VAL A 113 3.68 -8.06 -0.71
CA VAL A 113 2.30 -8.55 -0.82
C VAL A 113 1.35 -7.36 -0.89
N LEU A 114 0.62 -7.25 -1.99
CA LEU A 114 -0.30 -6.14 -2.25
C LEU A 114 -1.73 -6.48 -1.91
N ARG A 115 -2.15 -7.73 -2.09
CA ARG A 115 -3.52 -8.14 -1.86
C ARG A 115 -3.62 -9.64 -1.68
N GLN A 116 -4.58 -10.06 -0.87
CA GLN A 116 -5.02 -11.44 -0.77
C GLN A 116 -6.49 -11.50 -1.15
N VAL A 117 -6.86 -12.52 -1.90
CA VAL A 117 -8.25 -12.82 -2.24
C VAL A 117 -8.57 -14.26 -1.83
N GLU A 118 -9.80 -14.47 -1.42
CA GLU A 118 -10.23 -15.73 -0.85
C GLU A 118 -11.50 -16.22 -1.55
N LEU A 119 -11.63 -17.53 -1.67
CA LEU A 119 -12.82 -18.21 -2.17
C LEU A 119 -13.13 -19.38 -1.25
N TYR A 120 -14.17 -19.23 -0.46
CA TYR A 120 -14.66 -20.30 0.39
C TYR A 120 -15.81 -21.03 -0.31
N GLU A 121 -15.58 -22.30 -0.60
CA GLU A 121 -16.59 -23.14 -1.22
C GLU A 121 -17.24 -23.99 -0.14
N VAL A 122 -18.51 -23.72 0.12
CA VAL A 122 -19.29 -24.48 1.08
C VAL A 122 -19.86 -25.71 0.39
N ARG A 123 -19.62 -26.86 0.97
CA ARG A 123 -20.31 -28.08 0.51
C ARG A 123 -21.79 -27.97 0.85
N PRO A 124 -22.69 -28.21 -0.09
CA PRO A 124 -24.11 -28.28 0.23
C PRO A 124 -24.43 -29.46 1.15
#